data_12c05a6ece16ddabc27569a6bfd6b6c4
#
_entry.id   12c05a6ece16ddabc27569a6bfd6b6c4
#
_cell.length_a   1.000
_cell.length_b   1.000
_cell.length_c   1.000
_cell.angle_alpha   90.00
_cell.angle_beta   90.00
_cell.angle_gamma   90.00
#
_symmetry.space_group_name_H-M   'P 1'
#
loop_
_entity.id
_entity.type
_entity.pdbx_description
1 polymer ?
#
loop_
_entity_poly.entity_id
_entity_poly.type
_entity_poly.pdbx_seq_one_letter_code
_entity_poly.pdbx_strand_id
1 'polypeptide(L)'
;MSKVLLIDIGGTNLRYAYSYGDLSSLYDTNKIELSCIKGFDTLLENLIKGKGVDDLVISVAGPKINGSITMTNRDFSINEKDIRESFKFNTCHLLNDWESIGHSLAVFEDKDVSFIKNGSEFNNNSFFIG
;
A
#
# COMPACT_ATOMS: atom_id res chain seq x y z
N MET A 1 13.39 -4.92 15.55
CA MET A 1 12.30 -4.19 14.88
C MET A 1 12.07 -4.79 13.50
N SER A 2 10.82 -5.06 13.21
CA SER A 2 10.39 -5.59 11.91
C SER A 2 10.59 -4.56 10.81
N LYS A 3 11.14 -4.96 9.68
CA LYS A 3 11.32 -4.11 8.52
C LYS A 3 10.17 -4.32 7.55
N VAL A 4 9.48 -3.24 7.24
CA VAL A 4 8.30 -3.24 6.38
C VAL A 4 8.64 -2.64 5.02
N LEU A 5 8.26 -3.32 3.95
CA LEU A 5 8.20 -2.75 2.59
C LEU A 5 6.78 -2.26 2.34
N LEU A 6 6.66 -1.01 1.96
CA LEU A 6 5.42 -0.35 1.58
C LEU A 6 5.42 -0.14 0.07
N ILE A 7 4.36 -0.57 -0.61
CA ILE A 7 4.19 -0.41 -2.06
C ILE A 7 2.83 0.23 -2.33
N ASP A 8 2.81 1.25 -3.17
CA ASP A 8 1.59 1.89 -3.68
C ASP A 8 1.57 1.78 -5.21
N ILE A 9 0.57 1.09 -5.74
CA ILE A 9 0.41 0.83 -7.17
C ILE A 9 -0.80 1.60 -7.69
N GLY A 10 -0.53 2.71 -8.35
CA GLY A 10 -1.54 3.48 -9.07
C GLY A 10 -1.71 3.00 -10.52
N GLY A 11 -2.48 3.75 -11.31
CA GLY A 11 -2.74 3.41 -12.73
C GLY A 11 -1.52 3.48 -13.65
N THR A 12 -0.53 4.31 -13.33
CA THR A 12 0.64 4.58 -14.19
C THR A 12 1.96 4.29 -13.50
N ASN A 13 2.01 4.47 -12.20
CA ASN A 13 3.23 4.40 -11.42
C ASN A 13 3.06 3.49 -10.21
N LEU A 14 4.16 2.86 -9.84
CA LEU A 14 4.38 2.21 -8.56
C LEU A 14 5.32 3.07 -7.73
N ARG A 15 4.98 3.28 -6.47
CA ARG A 15 5.86 3.90 -5.46
C ARG A 15 6.17 2.88 -4.39
N TYR A 16 7.35 2.96 -3.83
CA TYR A 16 7.71 2.13 -2.69
C TYR A 16 8.62 2.86 -1.70
N ALA A 17 8.58 2.41 -0.47
CA ALA A 17 9.44 2.87 0.61
C ALA A 17 9.64 1.75 1.63
N TYR A 18 10.63 1.90 2.48
CA TYR A 18 10.84 1.01 3.62
C TYR A 18 10.60 1.76 4.92
N SER A 19 10.16 1.01 5.95
CA SER A 19 9.99 1.50 7.32
C SER A 19 10.42 0.42 8.31
N TYR A 20 10.80 0.81 9.52
CA TYR A 20 11.03 -0.10 10.65
C TYR A 20 9.80 -0.23 11.57
N GLY A 21 8.60 -0.06 11.01
CA GLY A 21 7.35 -0.11 11.79
C GLY A 21 7.08 1.16 12.60
N ASP A 22 7.88 2.18 12.39
CA ASP A 22 7.69 3.52 12.93
C ASP A 22 6.98 4.38 11.87
N LEU A 23 5.85 4.96 12.23
CA LEU A 23 5.04 5.81 11.34
C LEU A 23 5.76 7.08 10.89
N SER A 24 6.85 7.45 11.56
CA SER A 24 7.55 8.73 11.36
C SER A 24 8.68 8.67 10.34
N SER A 25 9.18 7.49 9.96
CA SER A 25 10.38 7.39 9.12
C SER A 25 10.22 6.44 7.95
N LEU A 26 10.07 7.03 6.75
CA LEU A 26 10.20 6.34 5.47
C LEU A 26 11.61 6.57 4.92
N TYR A 27 12.22 5.54 4.38
CA TYR A 27 13.53 5.64 3.73
C TYR A 27 13.56 4.85 2.41
N ASP A 28 14.55 5.15 1.56
CA ASP A 28 14.68 4.57 0.21
C ASP A 28 13.39 4.72 -0.61
N THR A 29 12.72 5.87 -0.51
CA THR A 29 11.51 6.15 -1.27
C THR A 29 11.81 6.31 -2.75
N ASN A 30 11.13 5.55 -3.60
CA ASN A 30 11.32 5.56 -5.05
C ASN A 30 10.00 5.43 -5.80
N LYS A 31 10.08 5.76 -7.10
CA LYS A 31 8.96 5.68 -8.03
C LYS A 31 9.41 4.97 -9.31
N ILE A 32 8.59 4.04 -9.79
CA ILE A 32 8.83 3.27 -11.02
C ILE A 32 7.60 3.40 -11.91
N GLU A 33 7.78 3.63 -13.20
CA GLU A 33 6.68 3.54 -14.16
C GLU A 33 6.25 2.08 -14.34
N LEU A 34 4.95 1.82 -14.28
CA LEU A 34 4.42 0.46 -14.45
C LEU A 34 4.76 -0.15 -15.81
N SER A 35 4.95 0.67 -16.85
CA SER A 35 5.40 0.24 -18.18
C SER A 35 6.77 -0.44 -18.17
N CYS A 36 7.61 -0.12 -17.19
CA CYS A 36 8.93 -0.71 -17.02
C CYS A 36 8.92 -2.02 -16.23
N ILE A 37 7.78 -2.40 -15.63
CA ILE A 37 7.66 -3.58 -14.79
C ILE A 37 7.20 -4.76 -15.65
N LYS A 38 8.05 -5.78 -15.78
CA LYS A 38 7.77 -7.00 -16.56
C LYS A 38 6.94 -8.02 -15.79
N GLY A 39 6.97 -7.97 -14.45
CA GLY A 39 6.22 -8.85 -13.57
C GLY A 39 6.38 -8.41 -12.11
N PHE A 40 5.32 -8.57 -11.32
CA PHE A 40 5.32 -8.14 -9.93
C PHE A 40 6.28 -8.96 -9.07
N ASP A 41 6.31 -10.29 -9.27
CA ASP A 41 7.17 -11.18 -8.49
C ASP A 41 8.64 -10.84 -8.69
N THR A 42 9.07 -10.64 -9.93
CA THR A 42 10.46 -10.23 -10.25
C THR A 42 10.81 -8.87 -9.64
N LEU A 43 9.89 -7.93 -9.67
CA LEU A 43 10.06 -6.65 -9.01
C LEU A 43 10.22 -6.83 -7.50
N LEU A 44 9.33 -7.60 -6.89
CA LEU A 44 9.32 -7.83 -5.45
C LEU A 44 10.61 -8.52 -4.99
N GLU A 45 11.08 -9.55 -5.72
CA GLU A 45 12.38 -10.18 -5.48
C GLU A 45 13.52 -9.16 -5.44
N ASN A 46 13.56 -8.24 -6.41
CA ASN A 46 14.60 -7.20 -6.46
C ASN A 46 14.50 -6.22 -5.29
N LEU A 47 13.28 -5.85 -4.88
CA LEU A 47 13.08 -4.92 -3.76
C LEU A 47 13.47 -5.52 -2.41
N ILE A 48 13.26 -6.82 -2.20
CA ILE A 48 13.57 -7.47 -0.92
C ILE A 48 14.99 -8.03 -0.83
N LYS A 49 15.67 -8.23 -1.99
CA LYS A 49 17.00 -8.87 -2.04
C LYS A 49 18.02 -8.14 -1.17
N GLY A 50 18.54 -8.84 -0.18
CA GLY A 50 19.56 -8.31 0.74
C GLY A 50 19.08 -7.20 1.68
N LYS A 51 17.78 -6.94 1.71
CA LYS A 51 17.20 -5.86 2.51
C LYS A 51 16.68 -6.32 3.89
N GLY A 52 16.47 -7.61 4.10
CA GLY A 52 15.94 -8.14 5.38
C GLY A 52 14.52 -7.64 5.66
N VAL A 53 13.65 -7.70 4.67
CA VAL A 53 12.25 -7.29 4.80
C VAL A 53 11.45 -8.43 5.44
N ASP A 54 10.73 -8.12 6.49
CA ASP A 54 9.93 -9.08 7.26
C ASP A 54 8.44 -9.02 6.90
N ASP A 55 7.95 -7.82 6.62
CA ASP A 55 6.54 -7.53 6.40
C ASP A 55 6.32 -6.72 5.12
N LEU A 56 5.15 -6.91 4.52
CA LEU A 56 4.77 -6.25 3.27
C LEU A 56 3.37 -5.62 3.38
N VAL A 57 3.24 -4.37 2.94
CA VAL A 57 1.95 -3.71 2.74
C VAL A 57 1.88 -3.20 1.31
N ILE A 58 0.83 -3.57 0.60
CA ILE A 58 0.60 -3.17 -0.79
C ILE A 58 -0.74 -2.45 -0.88
N SER A 59 -0.74 -1.25 -1.41
CA SER A 59 -1.92 -0.51 -1.84
C SER A 59 -2.05 -0.62 -3.35
N VAL A 60 -3.22 -0.97 -3.86
CA VAL A 60 -3.46 -1.14 -5.30
C VAL A 60 -4.75 -0.45 -5.71
N ALA A 61 -4.70 0.32 -6.79
CA ALA A 61 -5.89 0.89 -7.42
C ALA A 61 -6.71 -0.22 -8.09
N GLY A 62 -7.78 -0.65 -7.44
CA GLY A 62 -8.68 -1.69 -7.95
C GLY A 62 -9.52 -2.35 -6.84
N PRO A 63 -10.58 -3.06 -7.22
CA PRO A 63 -11.42 -3.75 -6.25
C PRO A 63 -10.70 -4.98 -5.67
N LYS A 64 -10.77 -5.14 -4.34
CA LYS A 64 -10.27 -6.33 -3.65
C LYS A 64 -11.38 -7.37 -3.57
N ILE A 65 -11.16 -8.55 -4.15
CA ILE A 65 -12.10 -9.67 -4.15
C ILE A 65 -11.36 -10.93 -3.69
N ASN A 66 -11.84 -11.56 -2.64
CA ASN A 66 -11.27 -12.81 -2.10
C ASN A 66 -9.75 -12.75 -1.87
N GLY A 67 -9.23 -11.65 -1.30
CA GLY A 67 -7.81 -11.48 -1.03
C GLY A 67 -6.96 -11.18 -2.26
N SER A 68 -7.57 -10.93 -3.42
CA SER A 68 -6.89 -10.55 -4.66
C SER A 68 -7.34 -9.19 -5.15
N ILE A 69 -6.41 -8.45 -5.77
CA ILE A 69 -6.72 -7.26 -6.55
C ILE A 69 -6.23 -7.47 -7.97
N THR A 70 -7.12 -7.28 -8.94
CA THR A 70 -6.79 -7.29 -10.37
C THR A 70 -6.89 -5.87 -10.90
N MET A 71 -5.83 -5.40 -11.52
CA MET A 71 -5.82 -4.07 -12.13
C MET A 71 -6.60 -4.09 -13.43
N THR A 72 -7.58 -3.20 -13.57
CA THR A 72 -8.48 -3.12 -14.74
C THR A 72 -7.76 -2.82 -16.06
N ASN A 73 -6.61 -2.18 -16.01
CA ASN A 73 -5.88 -1.71 -17.19
C ASN A 73 -4.65 -2.56 -17.55
N ARG A 74 -4.41 -3.67 -16.85
CA ARG A 74 -3.25 -4.56 -17.06
C ARG A 74 -3.58 -5.97 -16.60
N ASP A 75 -3.03 -6.98 -17.27
CA ASP A 75 -3.07 -8.37 -16.83
C ASP A 75 -2.18 -8.60 -15.60
N PHE A 76 -2.55 -7.93 -14.52
CA PHE A 76 -1.76 -7.88 -13.30
C PHE A 76 -2.69 -8.18 -12.12
N SER A 77 -2.54 -9.36 -11.55
CA SER A 77 -3.29 -9.80 -10.38
C SER A 77 -2.35 -10.07 -9.22
N ILE A 78 -2.69 -9.55 -8.06
CA ILE A 78 -1.94 -9.72 -6.82
C ILE A 78 -2.84 -10.45 -5.83
N ASN A 79 -2.36 -11.56 -5.28
CA ASN A 79 -3.02 -12.29 -4.20
C ASN A 79 -2.19 -12.21 -2.92
N GLU A 80 -2.81 -11.77 -1.84
CA GLU A 80 -2.16 -11.55 -0.54
C GLU A 80 -1.53 -12.84 0.02
N LYS A 81 -2.27 -13.95 -0.02
CA LYS A 81 -1.83 -15.23 0.51
C LYS A 81 -0.68 -15.81 -0.29
N ASP A 82 -0.79 -15.80 -1.62
CA ASP A 82 0.24 -16.35 -2.51
C ASP A 82 1.57 -15.62 -2.34
N ILE A 83 1.54 -14.28 -2.26
CA ILE A 83 2.74 -13.48 -2.02
C ILE A 83 3.34 -13.77 -0.65
N ARG A 84 2.53 -13.79 0.40
CA ARG A 84 2.99 -14.07 1.74
C ARG A 84 3.71 -15.42 1.82
N GLU A 85 3.14 -16.45 1.21
CA GLU A 85 3.69 -17.81 1.23
C GLU A 85 4.95 -17.93 0.36
N SER A 86 4.94 -17.37 -0.85
CA SER A 86 6.06 -17.46 -1.79
C SER A 86 7.30 -16.72 -1.30
N PHE A 87 7.12 -15.55 -0.71
CA PHE A 87 8.22 -14.70 -0.24
C PHE A 87 8.51 -14.83 1.25
N LYS A 88 7.72 -15.65 1.97
CA LYS A 88 7.89 -15.95 3.41
C LYS A 88 7.82 -14.71 4.31
N PHE A 89 6.96 -13.75 3.98
CA PHE A 89 6.71 -12.62 4.86
C PHE A 89 5.99 -13.06 6.14
N ASN A 90 6.34 -12.44 7.26
CA ASN A 90 5.60 -12.63 8.51
C ASN A 90 4.16 -12.16 8.34
N THR A 91 3.99 -10.95 7.80
CA THR A 91 2.69 -10.41 7.41
C THR A 91 2.72 -9.88 5.98
N CYS A 92 1.59 -9.97 5.30
CA CYS A 92 1.35 -9.33 4.02
C CYS A 92 -0.06 -8.78 4.02
N HIS A 93 -0.19 -7.48 3.78
CA HIS A 93 -1.47 -6.81 3.69
C HIS A 93 -1.65 -6.22 2.31
N LEU A 94 -2.70 -6.65 1.63
CA LEU A 94 -3.13 -6.11 0.36
C LEU A 94 -4.35 -5.23 0.59
N LEU A 95 -4.23 -3.96 0.30
CA LEU A 95 -5.25 -2.94 0.49
C LEU A 95 -5.68 -2.38 -0.86
N ASN A 96 -6.94 -2.07 -1.01
CA ASN A 96 -7.38 -1.17 -2.05
C ASN A 96 -6.90 0.26 -1.73
N ASP A 97 -6.75 1.12 -2.73
CA ASP A 97 -6.25 2.49 -2.56
C ASP A 97 -7.11 3.33 -1.60
N TRP A 98 -8.44 3.21 -1.65
CA TRP A 98 -9.36 3.87 -0.72
C TRP A 98 -9.27 3.31 0.70
N GLU A 99 -9.09 2.01 0.86
CA GLU A 99 -8.83 1.36 2.15
C GLU A 99 -7.55 1.90 2.77
N SER A 100 -6.51 2.09 1.97
CA SER A 100 -5.24 2.69 2.41
C SER A 100 -5.41 4.13 2.89
N ILE A 101 -6.20 4.95 2.18
CA ILE A 101 -6.55 6.30 2.61
C ILE A 101 -7.32 6.26 3.93
N GLY A 102 -8.27 5.33 4.09
CA GLY A 102 -9.00 5.13 5.33
C GLY A 102 -8.09 4.88 6.53
N HIS A 103 -7.12 4.01 6.37
CA HIS A 103 -6.11 3.75 7.41
C HIS A 103 -5.22 4.96 7.72
N SER A 104 -4.94 5.82 6.74
CA SER A 104 -4.09 6.98 6.93
C SER A 104 -4.70 8.08 7.81
N LEU A 105 -6.03 8.10 7.98
CA LEU A 105 -6.71 9.10 8.82
C LEU A 105 -6.23 9.10 10.27
N ALA A 106 -5.82 7.95 10.78
CA ALA A 106 -5.34 7.85 12.17
C ALA A 106 -4.06 8.66 12.44
N VAL A 107 -3.35 9.09 11.36
CA VAL A 107 -2.10 9.84 11.44
C VAL A 107 -2.20 11.25 10.85
N PHE A 108 -3.38 11.66 10.37
CA PHE A 108 -3.60 13.02 9.88
C PHE A 108 -3.59 14.02 11.04
N GLU A 109 -2.94 15.15 10.81
CA GLU A 109 -2.94 16.32 11.68
C GLU A 109 -3.77 17.42 11.04
N ASP A 110 -4.15 18.45 11.81
CA ASP A 110 -4.95 19.58 11.31
C ASP A 110 -4.30 20.29 10.10
N LYS A 111 -2.98 20.26 10.00
CA LYS A 111 -2.24 20.80 8.85
C LYS A 111 -2.44 20.03 7.54
N ASP A 112 -2.85 18.77 7.62
CA ASP A 112 -3.01 17.85 6.47
C ASP A 112 -4.42 17.91 5.90
N VAL A 113 -5.35 18.62 6.55
CA VAL A 113 -6.76 18.73 6.16
C VAL A 113 -7.21 20.18 5.99
N SER A 114 -8.15 20.38 5.08
CA SER A 114 -8.86 21.67 4.92
C SER A 114 -10.33 21.45 5.12
N PHE A 115 -10.92 22.15 6.08
CA PHE A 115 -12.36 22.08 6.34
C PHE A 115 -13.11 22.95 5.33
N ILE A 116 -13.95 22.34 4.50
CA ILE A 116 -14.86 23.06 3.59
C ILE A 116 -16.07 23.58 4.36
N LYS A 117 -16.54 22.82 5.33
CA LYS A 117 -17.67 23.15 6.21
C LYS A 117 -17.50 22.47 7.54
N ASN A 118 -17.63 23.24 8.62
CA ASN A 118 -17.68 22.67 9.96
C ASN A 118 -19.03 21.99 10.19
N GLY A 119 -19.00 20.79 10.73
CA GLY A 119 -20.17 20.02 11.15
C GLY A 119 -20.15 19.74 12.65
N SER A 120 -21.22 19.13 13.15
CA SER A 120 -21.26 18.57 14.49
C SER A 120 -20.96 17.09 14.43
N GLU A 121 -20.09 16.59 15.29
CA GLU A 121 -19.85 15.15 15.42
C GLU A 121 -21.08 14.48 16.04
N PHE A 122 -21.61 13.47 15.35
CA PHE A 122 -22.79 12.73 15.81
C PHE A 122 -22.44 11.33 16.35
N ASN A 123 -21.34 10.77 15.83
CA ASN A 123 -20.76 9.49 16.24
C ASN A 123 -19.34 9.38 15.67
N ASN A 124 -18.61 8.33 16.05
CA ASN A 124 -17.23 8.10 15.59
C ASN A 124 -17.13 7.47 14.19
N ASN A 125 -18.13 7.65 13.33
CA ASN A 125 -18.11 7.12 11.97
C ASN A 125 -17.66 8.19 10.98
N SER A 126 -16.78 7.79 10.07
CA SER A 126 -16.31 8.63 8.97
C SER A 126 -16.70 8.02 7.63
N PHE A 127 -17.08 8.87 6.67
CA PHE A 127 -17.38 8.47 5.30
C PHE A 127 -16.39 9.12 4.35
N PHE A 128 -15.96 8.35 3.37
CA PHE A 128 -15.10 8.80 2.29
C PHE A 128 -15.90 8.86 1.00
N ILE A 129 -15.78 9.98 0.29
CA ILE A 129 -16.37 10.19 -1.03
C ILE A 129 -15.23 10.55 -1.98
N GLY A 130 -15.10 9.79 -3.08
CA GLY A 130 -14.12 10.02 -4.12
C GLY A 130 -14.68 9.77 -5.50
#